data_63a118de8f5189b877ab27431c617c81
#
_entry.id   63a118de8f5189b877ab27431c617c81
#
_cell.length_a   1.000
_cell.length_b   1.000
_cell.length_c   1.000
_cell.angle_alpha   90.00
_cell.angle_beta   90.00
_cell.angle_gamma   90.00
#
_symmetry.space_group_name_H-M   'P 1'
#
loop_
_entity.id
_entity.type
_entity.pdbx_description
1 polymer ?
#
loop_
_entity_poly.entity_id
_entity_poly.type
_entity_poly.pdbx_seq_one_letter_code
_entity_poly.pdbx_strand_id
1 'polypeptide(L)'
;AETYLLRAEAYVWKGDLANAANDLNAVRTRAGAAPYGPEKMNIGTILDERARELYYEEPRKTELTRMAFIFASTGKEAYNGKTYSLDNFSEDNFLYDRIMSVTDYYNKGVFTRHGDTYTYSPYHVLWPIPAPAINSNTQGIINQNKGYAGYENNVPPLTTIEESSSE
;
A
#
# COMPACT_ATOMS: atom_id res chain seq x y z
N ALA A 1 -12.19 11.58 12.75
CA ALA A 1 -12.16 11.58 11.28
C ALA A 1 -11.81 10.20 10.72
N GLU A 2 -10.78 9.55 11.23
CA GLU A 2 -10.31 8.23 10.77
C GLU A 2 -11.44 7.20 10.71
N THR A 3 -12.25 7.08 11.77
CA THR A 3 -13.38 6.13 11.84
C THR A 3 -14.42 6.39 10.75
N TYR A 4 -14.75 7.65 10.46
CA TYR A 4 -15.63 8.01 9.37
C TYR A 4 -15.06 7.60 8.02
N LEU A 5 -13.80 7.90 7.77
CA LEU A 5 -13.14 7.58 6.50
C LEU A 5 -12.94 6.08 6.31
N LEU A 6 -12.68 5.33 7.38
CA LEU A 6 -12.61 3.86 7.34
C LEU A 6 -13.98 3.25 7.05
N ARG A 7 -15.07 3.80 7.62
CA ARG A 7 -16.43 3.34 7.33
C ARG A 7 -16.86 3.73 5.92
N ALA A 8 -16.48 4.92 5.44
CA ALA A 8 -16.69 5.32 4.05
C ALA A 8 -16.00 4.35 3.08
N GLU A 9 -14.77 3.94 3.37
CA GLU A 9 -14.07 2.91 2.61
C GLU A 9 -14.85 1.60 2.58
N ALA A 10 -15.32 1.12 3.74
CA ALA A 10 -16.11 -0.10 3.83
C ALA A 10 -17.41 -0.02 3.01
N TYR A 11 -18.07 1.14 2.98
CA TYR A 11 -19.23 1.37 2.12
C TYR A 11 -18.88 1.33 0.64
N VAL A 12 -17.74 1.91 0.24
CA VAL A 12 -17.27 1.80 -1.16
C VAL A 12 -17.06 0.34 -1.55
N TRP A 13 -16.41 -0.47 -0.69
CA TRP A 13 -16.22 -1.91 -0.95
C TRP A 13 -17.53 -2.69 -1.08
N LYS A 14 -18.59 -2.24 -0.41
CA LYS A 14 -19.95 -2.81 -0.49
C LYS A 14 -20.77 -2.28 -1.66
N GLY A 15 -20.30 -1.26 -2.37
CA GLY A 15 -21.05 -0.57 -3.42
C GLY A 15 -22.11 0.43 -2.89
N ASP A 16 -22.12 0.70 -1.59
CA ASP A 16 -23.05 1.67 -0.97
C ASP A 16 -22.45 3.09 -1.02
N LEU A 17 -22.43 3.66 -2.22
CA LEU A 17 -21.77 4.94 -2.48
C LEU A 17 -22.49 6.13 -1.79
N ALA A 18 -23.79 6.00 -1.51
CA ALA A 18 -24.54 7.04 -0.82
C ALA A 18 -24.07 7.19 0.63
N ASN A 19 -23.95 6.08 1.37
CA ASN A 19 -23.44 6.11 2.74
C ASN A 19 -21.95 6.43 2.79
N ALA A 20 -21.17 6.00 1.79
CA ALA A 20 -19.77 6.41 1.66
C ALA A 20 -19.64 7.94 1.54
N ALA A 21 -20.48 8.58 0.70
CA ALA A 21 -20.49 10.02 0.55
C ALA A 21 -20.92 10.74 1.85
N ASN A 22 -21.93 10.21 2.56
CA ASN A 22 -22.37 10.78 3.84
C ASN A 22 -21.23 10.83 4.86
N ASP A 23 -20.49 9.74 5.01
CA ASP A 23 -19.39 9.66 5.96
C ASP A 23 -18.20 10.55 5.57
N LEU A 24 -17.82 10.55 4.30
CA LEU A 24 -16.77 11.43 3.80
C LEU A 24 -17.17 12.92 3.97
N ASN A 25 -18.42 13.26 3.70
CA ASN A 25 -18.92 14.62 3.83
C ASN A 25 -19.04 15.09 5.29
N ALA A 26 -19.20 14.20 6.25
CA ALA A 26 -19.12 14.57 7.66
C ALA A 26 -17.75 15.19 8.00
N VAL A 27 -16.67 14.63 7.44
CA VAL A 27 -15.32 15.17 7.59
C VAL A 27 -15.14 16.46 6.79
N ARG A 28 -15.54 16.47 5.52
CA ARG A 28 -15.37 17.62 4.61
C ARG A 28 -16.14 18.85 5.10
N THR A 29 -17.39 18.68 5.49
CA THR A 29 -18.23 19.79 5.97
C THR A 29 -17.67 20.40 7.26
N ARG A 30 -17.17 19.57 8.17
CA ARG A 30 -16.48 20.06 9.38
C ARG A 30 -15.29 20.94 9.02
N ALA A 31 -14.54 20.60 7.97
CA ALA A 31 -13.38 21.36 7.48
C ALA A 31 -13.78 22.55 6.58
N GLY A 32 -15.08 22.83 6.38
CA GLY A 32 -15.55 23.88 5.49
C GLY A 32 -15.38 23.58 3.98
N ALA A 33 -15.10 22.34 3.63
CA ALA A 33 -14.94 21.93 2.24
C ALA A 33 -16.30 21.55 1.60
N ALA A 34 -16.43 21.78 0.31
CA ALA A 34 -17.64 21.41 -0.43
C ALA A 34 -17.88 19.89 -0.39
N PRO A 35 -19.13 19.46 -0.17
CA PRO A 35 -19.46 18.04 -0.15
C PRO A 35 -19.33 17.41 -1.55
N TYR A 36 -19.12 16.09 -1.58
CA TYR A 36 -19.12 15.27 -2.78
C TYR A 36 -20.41 14.46 -2.90
N GLY A 37 -20.89 14.27 -4.14
CA GLY A 37 -21.97 13.34 -4.42
C GLY A 37 -21.49 11.89 -4.45
N PRO A 38 -22.44 10.92 -4.39
CA PRO A 38 -22.13 9.50 -4.45
C PRO A 38 -21.34 9.09 -5.71
N GLU A 39 -21.55 9.77 -6.82
CA GLU A 39 -20.88 9.52 -8.10
C GLU A 39 -19.35 9.73 -8.07
N LYS A 40 -18.85 10.44 -7.06
CA LYS A 40 -17.41 10.67 -6.84
C LYS A 40 -16.78 9.62 -5.92
N MET A 41 -17.58 8.74 -5.34
CA MET A 41 -17.09 7.79 -4.36
C MET A 41 -16.37 6.60 -4.99
N ASN A 42 -15.10 6.50 -4.71
CA ASN A 42 -14.24 5.36 -4.99
C ASN A 42 -13.08 5.35 -3.98
N ILE A 43 -12.28 4.30 -4.00
CA ILE A 43 -11.14 4.17 -3.07
C ILE A 43 -10.14 5.33 -3.22
N GLY A 44 -9.92 5.81 -4.45
CA GLY A 44 -9.04 6.96 -4.69
C GLY A 44 -9.51 8.22 -3.97
N THR A 45 -10.81 8.52 -4.03
CA THR A 45 -11.42 9.67 -3.34
C THR A 45 -11.28 9.56 -1.81
N ILE A 46 -11.50 8.36 -1.25
CA ILE A 46 -11.29 8.12 0.18
C ILE A 46 -9.82 8.33 0.57
N LEU A 47 -8.89 7.78 -0.21
CA LEU A 47 -7.45 7.95 0.02
C LEU A 47 -7.00 9.41 -0.08
N ASP A 48 -7.61 10.20 -0.96
CA ASP A 48 -7.34 11.63 -1.06
C ASP A 48 -7.81 12.39 0.18
N GLU A 49 -9.00 12.07 0.69
CA GLU A 49 -9.51 12.71 1.89
C GLU A 49 -8.70 12.31 3.13
N ARG A 50 -8.31 11.02 3.24
CA ARG A 50 -7.40 10.56 4.30
C ARG A 50 -6.07 11.31 4.26
N ALA A 51 -5.51 11.55 3.08
CA ALA A 51 -4.27 12.30 2.93
C ALA A 51 -4.36 13.76 3.39
N ARG A 52 -5.53 14.39 3.19
CA ARG A 52 -5.78 15.78 3.63
C ARG A 52 -6.07 15.87 5.11
N GLU A 53 -6.95 15.01 5.60
CA GLU A 53 -7.49 15.09 6.95
C GLU A 53 -6.55 14.50 8.01
N LEU A 54 -5.85 13.40 7.67
CA LEU A 54 -5.01 12.64 8.60
C LEU A 54 -3.51 12.90 8.39
N TYR A 55 -3.18 14.06 7.82
CA TYR A 55 -1.79 14.46 7.61
C TYR A 55 -1.06 14.53 8.96
N TYR A 56 0.07 13.83 9.08
CA TYR A 56 0.83 13.59 10.32
C TYR A 56 0.14 12.69 11.38
N GLU A 57 -1.11 12.32 11.21
CA GLU A 57 -1.81 11.42 12.13
C GLU A 57 -1.72 9.97 11.68
N GLU A 58 -1.71 9.74 10.36
CA GLU A 58 -1.67 8.41 9.75
C GLU A 58 -0.38 8.17 8.97
N PRO A 59 0.30 7.01 9.18
CA PRO A 59 1.43 6.60 8.35
C PRO A 59 0.99 6.27 6.92
N ARG A 60 1.14 7.23 6.01
CA ARG A 60 0.62 7.14 4.64
C ARG A 60 1.09 5.89 3.88
N LYS A 61 2.36 5.49 4.05
CA LYS A 61 2.87 4.27 3.40
C LYS A 61 2.13 3.03 3.88
N THR A 62 1.87 2.92 5.18
CA THR A 62 1.15 1.76 5.76
C THR A 62 -0.24 1.65 5.17
N GLU A 63 -0.96 2.77 5.06
CA GLU A 63 -2.31 2.79 4.50
C GLU A 63 -2.33 2.39 3.02
N LEU A 64 -1.41 2.92 2.22
CA LEU A 64 -1.31 2.57 0.82
C LEU A 64 -0.85 1.12 0.60
N THR A 65 0.05 0.60 1.46
CA THR A 65 0.45 -0.82 1.42
C THR A 65 -0.73 -1.74 1.78
N ARG A 66 -1.52 -1.39 2.80
CA ARG A 66 -2.75 -2.11 3.18
C ARG A 66 -3.70 -2.18 1.98
N MET A 67 -3.93 -1.06 1.32
CA MET A 67 -4.80 -1.00 0.15
C MET A 67 -4.26 -1.82 -1.03
N ALA A 68 -2.95 -1.74 -1.28
CA ALA A 68 -2.31 -2.55 -2.31
C ALA A 68 -2.49 -4.06 -2.05
N PHE A 69 -2.35 -4.48 -0.79
CA PHE A 69 -2.56 -5.87 -0.38
C PHE A 69 -4.03 -6.30 -0.57
N ILE A 70 -5.00 -5.45 -0.22
CA ILE A 70 -6.42 -5.75 -0.40
C ILE A 70 -6.74 -5.95 -1.89
N PHE A 71 -6.30 -5.06 -2.78
CA PHE A 71 -6.51 -5.22 -4.22
C PHE A 71 -5.85 -6.48 -4.75
N ALA A 72 -4.60 -6.76 -4.38
CA ALA A 72 -3.87 -7.92 -4.85
C ALA A 72 -4.46 -9.26 -4.33
N SER A 73 -4.94 -9.29 -3.09
CA SER A 73 -5.52 -10.50 -2.49
C SER A 73 -6.95 -10.78 -2.97
N THR A 74 -7.71 -9.74 -3.35
CA THR A 74 -9.10 -9.89 -3.79
C THR A 74 -9.24 -10.00 -5.32
N GLY A 75 -8.22 -9.56 -6.08
CA GLY A 75 -8.29 -9.46 -7.54
C GLY A 75 -9.36 -8.49 -8.04
N LYS A 76 -9.88 -7.61 -7.17
CA LYS A 76 -10.86 -6.59 -7.59
C LYS A 76 -10.19 -5.51 -8.42
N GLU A 77 -10.92 -5.05 -9.43
CA GLU A 77 -10.48 -3.91 -10.23
C GLU A 77 -10.43 -2.63 -9.37
N ALA A 78 -9.30 -1.93 -9.45
CA ALA A 78 -9.13 -0.64 -8.79
C ALA A 78 -9.71 0.50 -9.64
N TYR A 79 -9.86 1.67 -9.04
CA TYR A 79 -10.43 2.84 -9.72
C TYR A 79 -9.62 3.32 -10.95
N ASN A 80 -8.38 2.85 -11.11
CA ASN A 80 -7.53 3.10 -12.28
C ASN A 80 -7.74 2.08 -13.41
N GLY A 81 -8.69 1.15 -13.27
CA GLY A 81 -9.01 0.13 -14.25
C GLY A 81 -8.05 -1.07 -14.24
N LYS A 82 -7.13 -1.16 -13.26
CA LYS A 82 -6.19 -2.29 -13.14
C LYS A 82 -6.64 -3.28 -12.07
N THR A 83 -6.26 -4.53 -12.28
CA THR A 83 -6.29 -5.60 -11.28
C THR A 83 -4.86 -5.96 -10.90
N TYR A 84 -4.67 -6.38 -9.66
CA TYR A 84 -3.36 -6.72 -9.10
C TYR A 84 -3.36 -8.14 -8.54
N SER A 85 -2.17 -8.75 -8.41
CA SER A 85 -1.99 -10.10 -7.87
C SER A 85 -0.88 -10.12 -6.82
N LEU A 86 -1.00 -11.07 -5.88
CA LEU A 86 0.08 -11.33 -4.93
C LEU A 86 1.28 -12.00 -5.58
N ASP A 87 1.12 -12.68 -6.72
CA ASP A 87 2.20 -13.42 -7.39
C ASP A 87 3.34 -12.52 -7.87
N ASN A 88 3.02 -11.28 -8.23
CA ASN A 88 3.99 -10.27 -8.69
C ASN A 88 3.97 -8.99 -7.86
N PHE A 89 3.58 -9.07 -6.59
CA PHE A 89 3.30 -7.93 -5.72
C PHE A 89 4.45 -6.92 -5.59
N SER A 90 5.71 -7.39 -5.67
CA SER A 90 6.89 -6.52 -5.66
C SER A 90 7.22 -5.89 -7.02
N GLU A 91 6.51 -6.22 -8.08
CA GLU A 91 6.76 -5.76 -9.45
C GLU A 91 5.63 -4.89 -10.00
N ASP A 92 4.38 -5.23 -9.64
CA ASP A 92 3.18 -4.50 -10.05
C ASP A 92 2.19 -4.45 -8.87
N ASN A 93 1.92 -3.25 -8.38
CA ASN A 93 1.04 -3.06 -7.24
C ASN A 93 0.37 -1.69 -7.22
N PHE A 94 -0.77 -1.63 -6.56
CA PHE A 94 -1.58 -0.42 -6.43
C PHE A 94 -0.83 0.75 -5.77
N LEU A 95 0.04 0.49 -4.77
CA LEU A 95 0.80 1.54 -4.08
C LEU A 95 1.69 2.30 -5.06
N TYR A 96 2.44 1.57 -5.90
CA TYR A 96 3.31 2.17 -6.89
C TYR A 96 2.53 3.02 -7.88
N ASP A 97 1.48 2.45 -8.48
CA ASP A 97 0.65 3.17 -9.46
C ASP A 97 0.01 4.41 -8.84
N ARG A 98 -0.48 4.30 -7.61
CA ARG A 98 -1.07 5.45 -6.90
C ARG A 98 -0.06 6.55 -6.65
N ILE A 99 1.15 6.22 -6.18
CA ILE A 99 2.22 7.21 -5.97
C ILE A 99 2.59 7.85 -7.30
N MET A 100 2.84 7.04 -8.34
CA MET A 100 3.26 7.56 -9.64
C MET A 100 2.19 8.44 -10.32
N SER A 101 0.91 8.20 -10.02
CA SER A 101 -0.19 9.02 -10.56
C SER A 101 -0.31 10.41 -9.91
N VAL A 102 0.20 10.59 -8.69
CA VAL A 102 0.03 11.84 -7.91
C VAL A 102 1.35 12.56 -7.60
N THR A 103 2.50 11.94 -7.89
CA THR A 103 3.80 12.55 -7.57
C THR A 103 4.27 13.49 -8.66
N ASP A 104 4.91 14.60 -8.24
CA ASP A 104 5.57 15.54 -9.13
C ASP A 104 7.10 15.37 -9.15
N TYR A 105 7.67 14.46 -8.38
CA TYR A 105 9.12 14.36 -8.20
C TYR A 105 9.70 12.94 -8.35
N TYR A 106 9.04 11.87 -7.89
CA TYR A 106 9.58 10.51 -8.04
C TYR A 106 9.69 10.10 -9.50
N ASN A 107 10.87 9.61 -9.90
CA ASN A 107 11.21 9.17 -11.26
C ASN A 107 11.03 10.26 -12.34
N LYS A 108 11.09 11.54 -11.97
CA LYS A 108 10.93 12.69 -12.88
C LYS A 108 12.19 13.56 -13.00
N GLY A 109 13.34 13.02 -12.63
CA GLY A 109 14.62 13.74 -12.72
C GLY A 109 14.79 14.84 -11.67
N VAL A 110 13.96 14.88 -10.66
CA VAL A 110 14.10 15.81 -9.54
C VAL A 110 15.18 15.31 -8.60
N PHE A 111 16.07 16.21 -8.19
CA PHE A 111 17.21 15.90 -7.33
C PHE A 111 16.92 16.19 -5.86
N THR A 112 17.46 15.35 -4.99
CA THR A 112 17.54 15.61 -3.55
C THR A 112 18.52 16.75 -3.27
N ARG A 113 18.52 17.28 -2.05
CA ARG A 113 19.49 18.28 -1.60
C ARG A 113 20.95 17.81 -1.72
N HIS A 114 21.19 16.51 -1.72
CA HIS A 114 22.52 15.89 -1.80
C HIS A 114 22.91 15.46 -3.22
N GLY A 115 22.10 15.77 -4.22
CA GLY A 115 22.40 15.51 -5.64
C GLY A 115 21.91 14.16 -6.17
N ASP A 116 21.30 13.33 -5.32
CA ASP A 116 20.68 12.08 -5.77
C ASP A 116 19.30 12.35 -6.38
N THR A 117 18.88 11.53 -7.33
CA THR A 117 17.53 11.62 -7.88
C THR A 117 16.51 10.96 -6.96
N TYR A 118 15.32 11.56 -6.84
CA TYR A 118 14.19 10.89 -6.21
C TYR A 118 13.70 9.75 -7.09
N THR A 119 13.97 8.52 -6.65
CA THR A 119 13.53 7.29 -7.34
C THR A 119 12.53 6.52 -6.48
N TYR A 120 11.59 5.88 -7.14
CA TYR A 120 10.64 4.99 -6.51
C TYR A 120 10.41 3.76 -7.39
N SER A 121 10.35 2.59 -6.79
CA SER A 121 10.18 1.32 -7.50
C SER A 121 9.04 0.50 -6.88
N PRO A 122 8.40 -0.39 -7.64
CA PRO A 122 7.28 -1.18 -7.14
C PRO A 122 7.61 -2.00 -5.89
N TYR A 123 8.85 -2.52 -5.77
CA TYR A 123 9.26 -3.32 -4.62
C TYR A 123 9.24 -2.57 -3.29
N HIS A 124 9.18 -1.23 -3.30
CA HIS A 124 9.01 -0.43 -2.08
C HIS A 124 7.65 -0.61 -1.39
N VAL A 125 6.74 -1.40 -1.97
CA VAL A 125 5.52 -1.85 -1.30
C VAL A 125 5.84 -2.63 -0.02
N LEU A 126 6.94 -3.37 -0.01
CA LEU A 126 7.49 -4.04 1.15
C LEU A 126 8.66 -3.24 1.75
N TRP A 127 8.99 -3.51 3.02
CA TRP A 127 10.19 -3.00 3.66
C TRP A 127 11.34 -4.02 3.52
N PRO A 128 12.61 -3.56 3.53
CA PRO A 128 13.72 -4.50 3.64
C PRO A 128 13.67 -5.24 4.98
N ILE A 129 14.00 -6.51 4.97
CA ILE A 129 14.27 -7.23 6.21
C ILE A 129 15.64 -6.76 6.72
N PRO A 130 15.75 -6.26 7.96
CA PRO A 130 17.02 -5.76 8.48
C PRO A 130 18.10 -6.83 8.49
N ALA A 131 19.30 -6.50 7.99
CA ALA A 131 20.41 -7.45 7.94
C ALA A 131 20.75 -8.11 9.29
N PRO A 132 20.68 -7.41 10.44
CA PRO A 132 20.85 -8.07 11.73
C PRO A 132 19.80 -9.17 12.01
N ALA A 133 18.55 -9.00 11.57
CA ALA A 133 17.52 -10.02 11.75
C ALA A 133 17.83 -11.28 10.93
N ILE A 134 18.34 -11.12 9.70
CA ILE A 134 18.77 -12.22 8.84
C ILE A 134 19.98 -12.92 9.44
N ASN A 135 21.01 -12.14 9.80
CA ASN A 135 22.33 -12.69 10.20
C ASN A 135 22.32 -13.32 11.60
N SER A 136 21.43 -12.83 12.50
CA SER A 136 21.34 -13.35 13.88
C SER A 136 20.46 -14.60 13.97
N ASN A 137 19.72 -14.94 12.94
CA ASN A 137 18.84 -16.09 12.94
C ASN A 137 19.67 -17.36 12.67
N THR A 138 19.79 -18.22 13.70
CA THR A 138 20.53 -19.50 13.64
C THR A 138 19.61 -20.72 13.55
N GLN A 139 18.30 -20.50 13.61
CA GLN A 139 17.31 -21.59 13.74
C GLN A 139 16.44 -21.76 12.48
N GLY A 140 16.67 -20.95 11.47
CA GLY A 140 15.90 -21.01 10.22
C GLY A 140 16.48 -20.07 9.17
N ILE A 141 15.78 -19.99 8.06
CA ILE A 141 16.18 -19.15 6.92
C ILE A 141 15.21 -17.98 6.82
N ILE A 142 15.75 -16.77 6.78
CA ILE A 142 14.99 -15.55 6.52
C ILE A 142 15.45 -15.00 5.17
N ASN A 143 14.59 -15.05 4.18
CA ASN A 143 14.82 -14.49 2.87
C ASN A 143 14.56 -12.99 2.85
N GLN A 144 15.36 -12.26 2.07
CA GLN A 144 15.17 -10.83 1.84
C GLN A 144 14.03 -10.57 0.86
N ASN A 145 13.32 -9.46 1.01
CA ASN A 145 12.32 -9.03 0.04
C ASN A 145 12.96 -8.60 -1.29
N LYS A 146 12.29 -8.92 -2.39
CA LYS A 146 12.76 -8.61 -3.75
C LYS A 146 13.07 -7.12 -3.91
N GLY A 147 14.17 -6.81 -4.60
CA GLY A 147 14.64 -5.45 -4.87
C GLY A 147 15.61 -4.88 -3.84
N TYR A 148 15.77 -5.53 -2.70
CA TYR A 148 16.72 -5.10 -1.66
C TYR A 148 18.01 -5.91 -1.66
N ALA A 149 19.10 -5.28 -1.22
CA ALA A 149 20.41 -5.93 -1.11
C ALA A 149 20.33 -7.19 -0.23
N GLY A 150 20.93 -8.28 -0.69
CA GLY A 150 20.86 -9.59 -0.05
C GLY A 150 19.77 -10.51 -0.62
N TYR A 151 18.89 -10.01 -1.50
CA TYR A 151 17.89 -10.85 -2.18
C TYR A 151 18.53 -11.95 -3.04
N GLU A 152 19.69 -11.69 -3.61
CA GLU A 152 20.49 -12.64 -4.39
C GLU A 152 20.93 -13.88 -3.60
N ASN A 153 20.92 -13.80 -2.27
CA ASN A 153 21.26 -14.90 -1.37
C ASN A 153 20.04 -15.71 -0.90
N ASN A 154 18.85 -15.37 -1.37
CA ASN A 154 17.63 -16.07 -1.01
C ASN A 154 17.67 -17.52 -1.47
N VAL A 155 17.12 -18.39 -0.62
CA VAL A 155 16.96 -19.81 -0.94
C VAL A 155 15.48 -20.10 -1.27
N PRO A 156 15.20 -21.15 -2.06
CA PRO A 156 13.82 -21.56 -2.34
C PRO A 156 13.06 -21.86 -1.04
N PRO A 157 11.75 -21.60 -0.99
CA PRO A 157 10.91 -22.02 0.13
C PRO A 157 11.02 -23.54 0.34
N LEU A 158 11.02 -23.97 1.59
CA LEU A 158 10.89 -25.40 1.90
C LEU A 158 9.52 -25.88 1.39
N THR A 159 9.55 -26.84 0.46
CA THR A 159 8.34 -27.42 -0.14
C THR A 159 7.81 -28.63 0.64
N THR A 160 8.63 -29.19 1.54
CA THR A 160 8.27 -30.31 2.41
C THR A 160 8.77 -30.06 3.83
N ILE A 161 7.90 -30.26 4.81
CA ILE A 161 8.29 -30.42 6.22
C ILE A 161 8.61 -31.89 6.38
N GLU A 162 9.89 -32.25 6.47
CA GLU A 162 10.25 -33.58 6.97
C GLU A 162 9.89 -33.58 8.45
N GLU A 163 8.90 -34.42 8.82
CA GLU A 163 8.66 -34.73 10.24
C GLU A 163 9.95 -35.37 10.77
N SER A 164 10.61 -34.67 11.69
CA SER A 164 11.73 -35.28 12.39
C SER A 164 11.19 -36.48 13.16
N SER A 165 11.51 -37.67 12.67
CA SER A 165 11.31 -38.89 13.46
C SER A 165 12.16 -38.74 14.71
N SER A 166 11.52 -38.44 15.83
CA SER A 166 12.13 -38.52 17.15
C SER A 166 12.45 -39.98 17.43
N GLU A 167 13.72 -40.37 17.35
CA GLU A 167 14.25 -41.53 18.06
C GLU A 167 14.40 -41.23 19.55
#